data_3954dca7e9f6beb88ec03f8fb2810076
#
_entry.id   3954dca7e9f6beb88ec03f8fb2810076
#
_cell.length_a   1.000
_cell.length_b   1.000
_cell.length_c   1.000
_cell.angle_alpha   90.00
_cell.angle_beta   90.00
_cell.angle_gamma   90.00
#
_symmetry.space_group_name_H-M   'P 1'
#
loop_
_entity.id
_entity.type
_entity.pdbx_description
1 polymer ?
#
loop_
_entity_poly.entity_id
_entity_poly.type
_entity_poly.pdbx_seq_one_letter_code
_entity_poly.pdbx_strand_id
1 'polypeptide(L)'
;MATVTDQSAAFAIAGKTEEKLTNLFFVLYKNARIVERNNPAFKRQCSNFHELLQGLFVESNEVTIKIIAGRYFINHKLARFDDHGLSGAAAIVAEWEVIGLAGVRFLAEVSVDEIEDLFTFVAGIKPTANNVEGLSEALQTHQQPSIRFLSVEELEDETPSIVEEIRRQFRARARSTFFRAMSIVEDNMANVAQGRDIDISKTKRVIRSLIDHISKDEQSLLELAAIKSFDDYTYAHSTNVCVYALTLGVRFGLDRARLSQLGFSALFHDIGKVKLPTDLIRKPEAYDENDWLQMQRHPLLGAKTILRNLKFETHAARAARAAFEHHINADFTGYPSLRYNKRPPNLFSKIVSIVDAFDALTSGRVYARAPLSPDKVLKKMHYQMKVKFEPFLLKVFSDIIGLYPAGTLVLLTTDEIALILTNNETDRSRPYVKIIGNRQGLLPTPEWVDLSLPEHARRKIVRMVDPARYGLDIKDFVLTD
;
A
#
# COMPACT_ATOMS: atom_id res chain seq x y z
N MET A 1 -7.77 -30.94 36.02
CA MET A 1 -7.55 -29.48 36.02
C MET A 1 -6.10 -29.23 35.65
N ALA A 2 -5.77 -29.36 34.38
CA ALA A 2 -4.50 -28.89 33.82
C ALA A 2 -4.74 -27.43 33.37
N THR A 3 -3.98 -26.55 33.94
CA THR A 3 -4.28 -25.15 34.09
C THR A 3 -3.98 -24.35 32.82
N VAL A 4 -4.85 -23.39 32.51
CA VAL A 4 -4.77 -22.37 31.43
C VAL A 4 -3.40 -21.63 31.40
N THR A 5 -2.61 -21.73 32.47
CA THR A 5 -1.26 -21.17 32.60
C THR A 5 -0.18 -21.92 31.80
N ASP A 6 -0.34 -23.22 31.58
CA ASP A 6 0.65 -24.02 30.83
C ASP A 6 0.54 -23.80 29.31
N GLN A 7 -0.66 -23.59 28.80
CA GLN A 7 -0.85 -23.30 27.38
C GLN A 7 -0.33 -21.91 27.00
N SER A 8 -0.46 -20.89 27.85
CA SER A 8 0.05 -19.55 27.56
C SER A 8 1.58 -19.47 27.58
N ALA A 9 2.24 -20.26 28.43
CA ALA A 9 3.69 -20.37 28.48
C ALA A 9 4.25 -21.12 27.26
N ALA A 10 3.61 -22.21 26.86
CA ALA A 10 3.96 -22.94 25.65
C ALA A 10 3.79 -22.07 24.38
N PHE A 11 2.71 -21.30 24.27
CA PHE A 11 2.49 -20.36 23.18
C PHE A 11 3.55 -19.22 23.14
N ALA A 12 3.97 -18.71 24.27
CA ALA A 12 5.00 -17.68 24.37
C ALA A 12 6.41 -18.21 24.03
N ILE A 13 6.69 -19.47 24.32
CA ILE A 13 7.96 -20.14 23.98
C ILE A 13 8.00 -20.46 22.50
N ALA A 14 6.92 -20.99 21.91
CA ALA A 14 6.82 -21.27 20.48
C ALA A 14 7.01 -19.97 19.64
N GLY A 15 6.38 -18.86 20.01
CA GLY A 15 6.54 -17.58 19.31
C GLY A 15 7.98 -17.05 19.29
N LYS A 16 8.77 -17.33 20.34
CA LYS A 16 10.19 -16.96 20.39
C LYS A 16 11.06 -17.90 19.53
N THR A 17 10.67 -19.16 19.40
CA THR A 17 11.39 -20.15 18.57
C THR A 17 11.19 -19.86 17.09
N GLU A 18 9.98 -19.52 16.66
CA GLU A 18 9.65 -19.15 15.30
C GLU A 18 10.42 -17.87 14.87
N GLU A 19 10.49 -16.83 15.73
CA GLU A 19 11.25 -15.62 15.48
C GLU A 19 12.76 -15.91 15.31
N LYS A 20 13.32 -16.75 16.18
CA LYS A 20 14.73 -17.17 16.09
C LYS A 20 15.00 -17.98 14.83
N LEU A 21 14.11 -18.91 14.49
CA LEU A 21 14.24 -19.74 13.28
C LEU A 21 14.28 -18.85 12.04
N THR A 22 13.35 -17.89 11.96
CA THR A 22 13.26 -16.96 10.82
C THR A 22 14.53 -16.11 10.69
N ASN A 23 14.98 -15.49 11.77
CA ASN A 23 16.21 -14.68 11.75
C ASN A 23 17.44 -15.52 11.36
N LEU A 24 17.55 -16.76 11.86
CA LEU A 24 18.66 -17.63 11.54
C LEU A 24 18.61 -18.13 10.09
N PHE A 25 17.40 -18.36 9.52
CA PHE A 25 17.24 -18.67 8.10
C PHE A 25 17.86 -17.61 7.20
N PHE A 26 17.64 -16.32 7.50
CA PHE A 26 18.24 -15.22 6.74
C PHE A 26 19.74 -15.12 6.92
N VAL A 27 20.22 -15.31 8.13
CA VAL A 27 21.65 -15.30 8.42
C VAL A 27 22.33 -16.41 7.62
N LEU A 28 21.78 -17.62 7.59
CA LEU A 28 22.28 -18.75 6.82
C LEU A 28 22.24 -18.47 5.32
N TYR A 29 21.11 -17.99 4.81
CA TYR A 29 20.94 -17.64 3.41
C TYR A 29 21.99 -16.62 2.92
N LYS A 30 22.29 -15.61 3.74
CA LYS A 30 23.30 -14.60 3.43
C LYS A 30 24.72 -15.13 3.58
N ASN A 31 24.98 -15.88 4.65
CA ASN A 31 26.32 -16.39 4.94
C ASN A 31 26.75 -17.45 3.93
N ALA A 32 25.86 -18.30 3.46
CA ALA A 32 26.15 -19.32 2.45
C ALA A 32 26.70 -18.74 1.14
N ARG A 33 26.47 -17.46 0.84
CA ARG A 33 27.03 -16.75 -0.33
C ARG A 33 28.42 -16.21 -0.13
N ILE A 34 28.89 -16.11 1.12
CA ILE A 34 30.14 -15.45 1.48
C ILE A 34 31.15 -16.45 2.02
N VAL A 35 30.67 -17.54 2.62
CA VAL A 35 31.44 -18.46 3.40
C VAL A 35 31.42 -19.86 2.77
N GLU A 36 32.52 -20.53 2.71
CA GLU A 36 32.59 -21.92 2.22
C GLU A 36 31.83 -22.89 3.16
N ARG A 37 31.21 -23.92 2.58
CA ARG A 37 30.47 -24.96 3.28
C ARG A 37 31.20 -25.56 4.48
N ASN A 38 32.53 -25.73 4.38
CA ASN A 38 33.37 -26.32 5.44
C ASN A 38 33.68 -25.37 6.61
N ASN A 39 33.20 -24.13 6.59
CA ASN A 39 33.43 -23.16 7.65
C ASN A 39 32.78 -23.62 8.97
N PRO A 40 33.53 -23.72 10.10
CA PRO A 40 32.96 -24.18 11.38
C PRO A 40 31.86 -23.30 11.94
N ALA A 41 31.82 -21.99 11.62
CA ALA A 41 30.79 -21.09 12.06
C ALA A 41 29.50 -21.35 11.29
N PHE A 42 29.56 -21.59 9.97
CA PHE A 42 28.44 -21.94 9.13
C PHE A 42 27.83 -23.26 9.58
N LYS A 43 28.61 -24.30 9.81
CA LYS A 43 28.15 -25.61 10.31
C LYS A 43 27.41 -25.48 11.66
N ARG A 44 27.97 -24.71 12.58
CA ARG A 44 27.29 -24.43 13.86
C ARG A 44 25.93 -23.75 13.69
N GLN A 45 25.83 -22.80 12.75
CA GLN A 45 24.57 -22.13 12.47
C GLN A 45 23.55 -23.10 11.85
N CYS A 46 23.95 -24.02 10.98
CA CYS A 46 23.09 -25.09 10.45
C CYS A 46 22.61 -26.03 11.56
N SER A 47 23.52 -26.42 12.48
CA SER A 47 23.12 -27.23 13.65
C SER A 47 22.13 -26.50 14.55
N ASN A 48 22.32 -25.21 14.82
CA ASN A 48 21.38 -24.41 15.60
C ASN A 48 20.02 -24.28 14.89
N PHE A 49 20.02 -24.14 13.56
CA PHE A 49 18.80 -24.11 12.77
C PHE A 49 18.05 -25.45 12.84
N HIS A 50 18.76 -26.55 12.76
CA HIS A 50 18.20 -27.88 12.95
C HIS A 50 17.57 -28.06 14.35
N GLU A 51 18.26 -27.63 15.43
CA GLU A 51 17.71 -27.67 16.79
C GLU A 51 16.40 -26.88 16.93
N LEU A 52 16.33 -25.70 16.29
CA LEU A 52 15.11 -24.88 16.27
C LEU A 52 13.97 -25.58 15.51
N LEU A 53 14.28 -26.24 14.37
CA LEU A 53 13.31 -27.05 13.64
C LEU A 53 12.78 -28.20 14.48
N GLN A 54 13.69 -28.93 15.15
CA GLN A 54 13.31 -30.05 16.04
C GLN A 54 12.35 -29.58 17.16
N GLY A 55 12.55 -28.38 17.68
CA GLY A 55 11.62 -27.79 18.66
C GLY A 55 10.21 -27.53 18.12
N LEU A 56 10.07 -27.29 16.82
CA LEU A 56 8.78 -27.05 16.15
C LEU A 56 8.11 -28.35 15.66
N PHE A 57 8.88 -29.41 15.39
CA PHE A 57 8.34 -30.72 15.02
C PHE A 57 7.57 -31.43 16.15
N VAL A 58 7.71 -30.92 17.37
CA VAL A 58 6.90 -31.45 18.53
C VAL A 58 5.40 -31.23 18.29
N GLU A 59 5.04 -30.15 17.55
CA GLU A 59 3.64 -29.80 17.26
C GLU A 59 3.17 -30.29 15.87
N SER A 60 4.10 -30.62 14.95
CA SER A 60 3.81 -31.02 13.57
C SER A 60 4.94 -31.85 12.99
N ASN A 61 4.65 -32.85 12.16
CA ASN A 61 5.65 -33.65 11.45
C ASN A 61 6.38 -32.86 10.32
N GLU A 62 5.97 -31.65 10.08
CA GLU A 62 6.58 -30.77 9.08
C GLU A 62 6.63 -29.32 9.57
N VAL A 63 7.63 -28.60 9.11
CA VAL A 63 7.77 -27.14 9.27
C VAL A 63 7.93 -26.52 7.91
N THR A 64 7.07 -25.56 7.58
CA THR A 64 7.11 -24.87 6.28
C THR A 64 7.41 -23.41 6.49
N ILE A 65 8.44 -22.90 5.82
CA ILE A 65 8.73 -21.47 5.68
C ILE A 65 8.16 -21.04 4.34
N LYS A 66 7.16 -20.13 4.36
CA LYS A 66 6.42 -19.69 3.17
C LYS A 66 6.55 -18.19 2.98
N ILE A 67 6.56 -17.76 1.71
CA ILE A 67 6.44 -16.36 1.31
C ILE A 67 5.08 -16.18 0.63
N ILE A 68 4.19 -15.42 1.26
CA ILE A 68 2.85 -15.13 0.74
C ILE A 68 2.69 -13.61 0.73
N ALA A 69 2.42 -13.02 -0.42
CA ALA A 69 2.30 -11.57 -0.60
C ALA A 69 3.46 -10.79 0.04
N GLY A 70 4.69 -11.21 -0.26
CA GLY A 70 5.93 -10.57 0.24
C GLY A 70 6.19 -10.76 1.74
N ARG A 71 5.54 -11.72 2.39
CA ARG A 71 5.69 -11.99 3.83
C ARG A 71 6.02 -13.42 4.12
N TYR A 72 6.73 -13.59 5.23
CA TYR A 72 7.15 -14.89 5.69
C TYR A 72 6.17 -15.48 6.70
N PHE A 73 5.89 -16.75 6.52
CA PHE A 73 5.10 -17.55 7.45
C PHE A 73 5.88 -18.78 7.83
N ILE A 74 5.81 -19.14 9.11
CA ILE A 74 6.23 -20.45 9.59
C ILE A 74 4.95 -21.24 9.83
N ASN A 75 4.76 -22.29 9.06
CA ASN A 75 3.49 -23.02 8.98
C ASN A 75 2.34 -22.06 8.64
N HIS A 76 1.49 -21.73 9.61
CA HIS A 76 0.32 -20.85 9.46
C HIS A 76 0.47 -19.51 10.18
N LYS A 77 1.63 -19.27 10.84
CA LYS A 77 1.83 -18.08 11.66
C LYS A 77 2.74 -17.07 10.94
N LEU A 78 2.35 -15.79 10.97
CA LEU A 78 3.18 -14.69 10.44
C LEU A 78 4.49 -14.62 11.21
N ALA A 79 5.62 -14.75 10.49
CA ALA A 79 6.93 -14.62 11.08
C ALA A 79 7.21 -13.18 11.52
N ARG A 80 7.81 -13.02 12.70
CA ARG A 80 8.27 -11.73 13.21
C ARG A 80 9.77 -11.61 13.02
N PHE A 81 10.23 -10.41 12.71
CA PHE A 81 11.63 -10.08 12.53
C PHE A 81 12.06 -9.01 13.52
N ASP A 82 13.32 -9.05 13.90
CA ASP A 82 14.00 -7.89 14.45
C ASP A 82 14.35 -6.86 13.36
N ASP A 83 14.83 -5.69 13.77
CA ASP A 83 15.16 -4.60 12.82
C ASP A 83 16.27 -4.97 11.82
N HIS A 84 17.12 -5.95 12.13
CA HIS A 84 18.17 -6.45 11.25
C HIS A 84 17.65 -7.51 10.26
N GLY A 85 16.71 -8.34 10.67
CA GLY A 85 16.06 -9.36 9.83
C GLY A 85 15.21 -8.77 8.71
N LEU A 86 14.54 -7.64 8.97
CA LEU A 86 13.63 -6.99 8.02
C LEU A 86 14.28 -6.62 6.67
N SER A 87 15.50 -6.10 6.68
CA SER A 87 16.18 -5.71 5.44
C SER A 87 16.67 -6.91 4.63
N GLY A 88 17.06 -7.99 5.31
CA GLY A 88 17.45 -9.26 4.67
C GLY A 88 16.25 -9.99 4.08
N ALA A 89 15.12 -9.97 4.78
CA ALA A 89 13.87 -10.57 4.37
C ALA A 89 13.37 -10.02 3.03
N ALA A 90 13.37 -8.70 2.86
CA ALA A 90 12.91 -8.06 1.63
C ALA A 90 13.75 -8.45 0.40
N ALA A 91 15.07 -8.62 0.57
CA ALA A 91 15.94 -9.02 -0.51
C ALA A 91 15.65 -10.46 -0.98
N ILE A 92 15.39 -11.38 -0.03
CA ILE A 92 15.08 -12.79 -0.36
C ILE A 92 13.71 -12.89 -1.02
N VAL A 93 12.70 -12.11 -0.57
CA VAL A 93 11.40 -12.05 -1.25
C VAL A 93 11.58 -11.71 -2.72
N ALA A 94 12.27 -10.61 -3.02
CA ALA A 94 12.49 -10.18 -4.39
C ALA A 94 13.26 -11.23 -5.24
N GLU A 95 14.21 -11.95 -4.64
CA GLU A 95 14.93 -13.01 -5.33
C GLU A 95 14.05 -14.25 -5.57
N TRP A 96 13.27 -14.66 -4.58
CA TRP A 96 12.40 -15.84 -4.67
C TRP A 96 11.23 -15.62 -5.61
N GLU A 97 10.66 -14.41 -5.63
CA GLU A 97 9.63 -14.03 -6.61
C GLU A 97 10.13 -14.15 -8.06
N VAL A 98 11.38 -13.74 -8.33
CA VAL A 98 11.98 -13.85 -9.67
C VAL A 98 12.14 -15.30 -10.12
N ILE A 99 12.37 -16.24 -9.19
CA ILE A 99 12.58 -17.66 -9.50
C ILE A 99 11.33 -18.53 -9.32
N GLY A 100 10.18 -17.90 -9.01
CA GLY A 100 8.92 -18.62 -8.80
C GLY A 100 8.88 -19.49 -7.53
N LEU A 101 9.78 -19.24 -6.56
CA LEU A 101 9.85 -19.98 -5.32
C LEU A 101 8.98 -19.28 -4.25
N ALA A 102 8.08 -20.03 -3.65
CA ALA A 102 7.17 -19.51 -2.63
C ALA A 102 7.44 -20.05 -1.22
N GLY A 103 8.25 -21.09 -1.07
CA GLY A 103 8.56 -21.63 0.24
C GLY A 103 9.50 -22.82 0.23
N VAL A 104 9.84 -23.25 1.45
CA VAL A 104 10.60 -24.47 1.72
C VAL A 104 9.92 -25.24 2.84
N ARG A 105 9.67 -26.51 2.63
CA ARG A 105 9.11 -27.47 3.61
C ARG A 105 10.19 -28.39 4.13
N PHE A 106 10.28 -28.51 5.44
CA PHE A 106 11.16 -29.41 6.16
C PHE A 106 10.32 -30.52 6.80
N LEU A 107 10.74 -31.78 6.64
CA LEU A 107 10.16 -32.92 7.33
C LEU A 107 10.94 -33.23 8.62
N ALA A 108 10.33 -33.96 9.54
CA ALA A 108 10.91 -34.22 10.86
C ALA A 108 12.22 -34.99 10.82
N GLU A 109 12.46 -35.75 9.74
CA GLU A 109 13.69 -36.54 9.52
C GLU A 109 14.87 -35.70 8.95
N VAL A 110 14.66 -34.40 8.72
CA VAL A 110 15.71 -33.56 8.13
C VAL A 110 17.00 -33.61 8.93
N SER A 111 18.11 -33.80 8.22
CA SER A 111 19.46 -33.84 8.81
C SER A 111 20.18 -32.49 8.68
N VAL A 112 21.23 -32.31 9.48
CA VAL A 112 22.08 -31.10 9.40
C VAL A 112 22.77 -31.01 8.05
N ASP A 113 23.19 -32.16 7.48
CA ASP A 113 23.85 -32.21 6.17
C ASP A 113 22.92 -31.74 5.05
N GLU A 114 21.63 -32.13 5.09
CA GLU A 114 20.61 -31.65 4.13
C GLU A 114 20.39 -30.13 4.25
N ILE A 115 20.44 -29.58 5.47
CA ILE A 115 20.32 -28.14 5.72
C ILE A 115 21.57 -27.40 5.15
N GLU A 116 22.78 -27.94 5.34
CA GLU A 116 24.01 -27.39 4.75
C GLU A 116 23.92 -27.38 3.22
N ASP A 117 23.44 -28.47 2.62
CA ASP A 117 23.25 -28.62 1.19
C ASP A 117 22.21 -27.63 0.66
N LEU A 118 21.08 -27.47 1.33
CA LEU A 118 20.03 -26.52 0.99
C LEU A 118 20.60 -25.09 0.84
N PHE A 119 21.23 -24.59 1.91
CA PHE A 119 21.74 -23.22 1.90
C PHE A 119 22.88 -23.02 0.90
N THR A 120 23.73 -24.02 0.72
CA THR A 120 24.82 -23.97 -0.28
C THR A 120 24.25 -23.95 -1.69
N PHE A 121 23.23 -24.76 -1.97
CA PHE A 121 22.56 -24.81 -3.27
C PHE A 121 21.87 -23.48 -3.58
N VAL A 122 21.03 -22.98 -2.66
CA VAL A 122 20.28 -21.73 -2.86
C VAL A 122 21.22 -20.52 -2.98
N ALA A 123 22.36 -20.52 -2.27
CA ALA A 123 23.37 -19.47 -2.39
C ALA A 123 24.07 -19.45 -3.75
N GLY A 124 24.19 -20.61 -4.41
CA GLY A 124 24.77 -20.75 -5.76
C GLY A 124 23.87 -20.22 -6.86
N ILE A 125 22.58 -20.06 -6.57
CA ILE A 125 21.59 -19.54 -7.52
C ILE A 125 21.77 -18.03 -7.67
N LYS A 126 22.13 -17.58 -8.89
CA LYS A 126 22.14 -16.15 -9.24
C LYS A 126 20.95 -15.88 -10.16
N PRO A 127 19.89 -15.21 -9.67
CA PRO A 127 18.79 -14.86 -10.52
C PRO A 127 19.26 -13.89 -11.60
N THR A 128 19.15 -14.30 -12.87
CA THR A 128 19.34 -13.42 -14.01
C THR A 128 18.07 -13.50 -14.83
N ALA A 129 17.61 -12.36 -15.37
CA ALA A 129 16.36 -12.26 -16.14
C ALA A 129 16.24 -13.25 -17.32
N ASN A 130 17.34 -13.87 -17.75
CA ASN A 130 17.40 -14.80 -18.87
C ASN A 130 17.42 -16.28 -18.46
N ASN A 131 17.24 -16.63 -17.19
CA ASN A 131 17.44 -18.02 -16.72
C ASN A 131 16.35 -18.51 -15.74
N VAL A 132 15.15 -17.92 -15.80
CA VAL A 132 14.06 -18.21 -14.84
C VAL A 132 13.54 -19.65 -15.01
N GLU A 133 13.35 -20.12 -16.25
CA GLU A 133 12.89 -21.50 -16.52
C GLU A 133 13.91 -22.55 -16.08
N GLY A 134 15.18 -22.37 -16.37
CA GLY A 134 16.24 -23.30 -15.95
C GLY A 134 16.46 -23.33 -14.44
N LEU A 135 16.08 -22.26 -13.72
CA LEU A 135 16.19 -22.18 -12.28
C LEU A 135 15.06 -22.91 -11.56
N SER A 136 13.83 -22.78 -12.07
CA SER A 136 12.67 -23.54 -11.57
C SER A 136 12.90 -25.03 -11.73
N GLU A 137 13.44 -25.46 -12.87
CA GLU A 137 13.80 -26.86 -13.14
C GLU A 137 14.95 -27.35 -12.22
N ALA A 138 15.96 -26.52 -11.95
CA ALA A 138 17.06 -26.85 -11.02
C ALA A 138 16.55 -27.02 -9.57
N LEU A 139 15.62 -26.18 -9.13
CA LEU A 139 14.99 -26.30 -7.81
C LEU A 139 14.10 -27.55 -7.70
N GLN A 140 13.39 -27.91 -8.76
CA GLN A 140 12.58 -29.13 -8.81
C GLN A 140 13.45 -30.40 -8.87
N THR A 141 14.60 -30.33 -9.51
CA THR A 141 15.54 -31.47 -9.62
C THR A 141 16.44 -31.63 -8.39
N HIS A 142 16.68 -30.56 -7.62
CA HIS A 142 17.44 -30.64 -6.36
C HIS A 142 16.52 -31.09 -5.21
N GLN A 143 15.96 -32.28 -5.34
CA GLN A 143 15.11 -32.87 -4.29
C GLN A 143 15.99 -33.56 -3.25
N GLN A 144 15.80 -33.17 -2.00
CA GLN A 144 16.31 -33.90 -0.85
C GLN A 144 15.16 -34.70 -0.20
N PRO A 145 15.45 -35.86 0.44
CA PRO A 145 14.39 -36.67 1.04
C PRO A 145 13.50 -35.94 2.03
N SER A 146 14.09 -35.01 2.81
CA SER A 146 13.43 -34.34 3.92
C SER A 146 13.23 -32.84 3.70
N ILE A 147 13.59 -32.31 2.53
CA ILE A 147 13.42 -30.89 2.17
C ILE A 147 12.76 -30.78 0.80
N ARG A 148 11.66 -30.01 0.72
CA ARG A 148 10.94 -29.75 -0.52
C ARG A 148 10.78 -28.25 -0.75
N PHE A 149 11.11 -27.78 -1.96
CA PHE A 149 10.77 -26.44 -2.41
C PHE A 149 9.30 -26.37 -2.83
N LEU A 150 8.67 -25.23 -2.57
CA LEU A 150 7.28 -24.97 -2.93
C LEU A 150 7.23 -23.86 -3.97
N SER A 151 6.55 -24.10 -5.08
CA SER A 151 6.25 -23.06 -6.08
C SER A 151 5.10 -22.17 -5.60
N VAL A 152 4.89 -21.04 -6.28
CA VAL A 152 3.74 -20.14 -6.01
C VAL A 152 2.43 -20.88 -6.27
N GLU A 153 2.35 -21.64 -7.38
CA GLU A 153 1.16 -22.40 -7.77
C GLU A 153 0.81 -23.48 -6.74
N GLU A 154 1.80 -24.29 -6.31
CA GLU A 154 1.57 -25.32 -5.28
C GLU A 154 1.10 -24.71 -3.95
N LEU A 155 1.57 -23.51 -3.61
CA LEU A 155 1.19 -22.84 -2.37
C LEU A 155 -0.26 -22.30 -2.44
N GLU A 156 -0.67 -21.76 -3.57
CA GLU A 156 -2.04 -21.26 -3.80
C GLU A 156 -3.06 -22.42 -3.78
N ASP A 157 -2.71 -23.56 -4.37
CA ASP A 157 -3.56 -24.76 -4.35
C ASP A 157 -3.69 -25.39 -2.95
N GLU A 158 -2.62 -25.40 -2.15
CA GLU A 158 -2.64 -25.99 -0.82
C GLU A 158 -3.32 -25.12 0.25
N THR A 159 -3.40 -23.79 0.05
CA THR A 159 -3.79 -22.87 1.13
C THR A 159 -4.66 -21.67 0.73
N PRO A 160 -5.70 -21.83 -0.13
CA PRO A 160 -6.51 -20.69 -0.56
C PRO A 160 -7.18 -19.95 0.60
N SER A 161 -7.60 -20.66 1.64
CA SER A 161 -8.21 -20.06 2.84
C SER A 161 -7.24 -19.23 3.67
N ILE A 162 -5.96 -19.59 3.71
CA ILE A 162 -4.93 -18.85 4.46
C ILE A 162 -4.55 -17.58 3.71
N VAL A 163 -4.40 -17.66 2.39
CA VAL A 163 -4.11 -16.49 1.55
C VAL A 163 -5.22 -15.46 1.69
N GLU A 164 -6.48 -15.90 1.64
CA GLU A 164 -7.64 -15.01 1.80
C GLU A 164 -7.72 -14.42 3.22
N GLU A 165 -7.48 -15.19 4.27
CA GLU A 165 -7.44 -14.71 5.65
C GLU A 165 -6.35 -13.64 5.82
N ILE A 166 -5.18 -13.84 5.22
CA ILE A 166 -4.09 -12.89 5.24
C ILE A 166 -4.50 -11.60 4.52
N ARG A 167 -5.05 -11.69 3.31
CA ARG A 167 -5.56 -10.55 2.55
C ARG A 167 -6.61 -9.78 3.36
N ARG A 168 -7.53 -10.51 4.01
CA ARG A 168 -8.56 -9.93 4.89
C ARG A 168 -7.95 -9.16 6.06
N GLN A 169 -6.96 -9.74 6.76
CA GLN A 169 -6.27 -9.04 7.84
C GLN A 169 -5.52 -7.80 7.38
N PHE A 170 -4.96 -7.82 6.17
CA PHE A 170 -4.30 -6.64 5.58
C PHE A 170 -5.28 -5.52 5.30
N ARG A 171 -6.39 -5.82 4.65
CA ARG A 171 -7.46 -4.85 4.39
C ARG A 171 -8.02 -4.28 5.68
N ALA A 172 -8.25 -5.11 6.70
CA ALA A 172 -8.72 -4.66 8.00
C ALA A 172 -7.74 -3.68 8.66
N ARG A 173 -6.42 -3.95 8.57
CA ARG A 173 -5.37 -3.04 9.09
C ARG A 173 -5.26 -1.76 8.27
N ALA A 174 -5.32 -1.84 6.94
CA ALA A 174 -5.33 -0.67 6.05
C ALA A 174 -6.51 0.22 6.39
N ARG A 175 -7.71 -0.37 6.53
CA ARG A 175 -8.94 0.30 6.94
C ARG A 175 -8.77 1.01 8.28
N SER A 176 -8.30 0.31 9.31
CA SER A 176 -8.05 0.90 10.64
C SER A 176 -7.05 2.07 10.58
N THR A 177 -5.98 1.94 9.78
CA THR A 177 -4.97 3.00 9.63
C THR A 177 -5.53 4.21 8.87
N PHE A 178 -6.32 3.98 7.82
CA PHE A 178 -6.97 5.02 7.04
C PHE A 178 -7.95 5.84 7.89
N PHE A 179 -8.87 5.19 8.60
CA PHE A 179 -9.83 5.89 9.47
C PHE A 179 -9.15 6.59 10.66
N ARG A 180 -8.06 6.03 11.18
CA ARG A 180 -7.24 6.72 12.18
C ARG A 180 -6.59 7.98 11.61
N ALA A 181 -6.16 7.95 10.34
CA ALA A 181 -5.63 9.15 9.69
C ALA A 181 -6.71 10.22 9.53
N MET A 182 -7.93 9.85 9.12
CA MET A 182 -9.07 10.76 9.05
C MET A 182 -9.36 11.40 10.42
N SER A 183 -9.47 10.61 11.48
CA SER A 183 -9.71 11.11 12.84
C SER A 183 -8.61 12.06 13.32
N ILE A 184 -7.34 11.80 12.99
CA ILE A 184 -6.23 12.70 13.35
C ILE A 184 -6.28 14.01 12.57
N VAL A 185 -6.70 13.99 11.31
CA VAL A 185 -6.93 15.23 10.53
C VAL A 185 -8.05 16.04 11.17
N GLU A 186 -9.18 15.40 11.50
CA GLU A 186 -10.33 16.03 12.17
C GLU A 186 -9.93 16.66 13.50
N ASP A 187 -9.29 15.89 14.39
CA ASP A 187 -8.81 16.38 15.69
C ASP A 187 -7.90 17.60 15.55
N ASN A 188 -6.95 17.55 14.62
CA ASN A 188 -6.01 18.66 14.40
C ASN A 188 -6.67 19.89 13.78
N MET A 189 -7.62 19.70 12.86
CA MET A 189 -8.40 20.82 12.32
C MET A 189 -9.26 21.48 13.43
N ALA A 190 -9.90 20.69 14.28
CA ALA A 190 -10.64 21.18 15.43
C ALA A 190 -9.73 21.91 16.44
N ASN A 191 -8.56 21.38 16.74
CA ASN A 191 -7.56 22.02 17.60
C ASN A 191 -7.17 23.39 17.06
N VAL A 192 -6.80 23.47 15.78
CA VAL A 192 -6.39 24.73 15.12
C VAL A 192 -7.53 25.73 15.05
N ALA A 193 -8.78 25.28 14.82
CA ALA A 193 -9.97 26.13 14.87
C ALA A 193 -10.15 26.78 16.25
N GLN A 194 -9.87 26.04 17.30
CA GLN A 194 -9.94 26.47 18.71
C GLN A 194 -8.68 27.20 19.20
N GLY A 195 -7.69 27.43 18.32
CA GLY A 195 -6.42 28.09 18.69
C GLY A 195 -5.43 27.20 19.43
N ARG A 196 -5.66 25.89 19.46
CA ARG A 196 -4.75 24.88 20.02
C ARG A 196 -3.74 24.40 18.99
N ASP A 197 -2.67 23.77 19.46
CA ASP A 197 -1.62 23.27 18.60
C ASP A 197 -1.98 21.92 17.92
N ILE A 198 -1.31 21.65 16.80
CA ILE A 198 -1.37 20.36 16.09
C ILE A 198 -0.69 19.28 16.93
N ASP A 199 -1.30 18.12 17.11
CA ASP A 199 -0.68 16.95 17.72
C ASP A 199 0.32 16.28 16.76
N ILE A 200 1.55 16.78 16.79
CA ILE A 200 2.63 16.31 15.91
C ILE A 200 2.97 14.84 16.18
N SER A 201 2.91 14.41 17.43
CA SER A 201 3.31 13.05 17.82
C SER A 201 2.35 12.01 17.30
N LYS A 202 1.03 12.23 17.40
CA LYS A 202 0.02 11.35 16.84
C LYS A 202 0.06 11.39 15.31
N THR A 203 0.21 12.57 14.73
CA THR A 203 0.32 12.74 13.28
C THR A 203 1.52 11.97 12.70
N LYS A 204 2.71 12.10 13.28
CA LYS A 204 3.90 11.34 12.84
C LYS A 204 3.70 9.83 12.95
N ARG A 205 3.01 9.35 14.00
CA ARG A 205 2.72 7.91 14.14
C ARG A 205 1.82 7.38 13.04
N VAL A 206 0.73 8.08 12.73
CA VAL A 206 -0.19 7.62 11.67
C VAL A 206 0.45 7.70 10.29
N ILE A 207 1.24 8.73 10.01
CA ILE A 207 1.99 8.82 8.74
C ILE A 207 2.96 7.64 8.60
N ARG A 208 3.68 7.26 9.66
CA ARG A 208 4.54 6.08 9.65
C ARG A 208 3.75 4.81 9.35
N SER A 209 2.58 4.64 9.99
CA SER A 209 1.71 3.49 9.71
C SER A 209 1.22 3.47 8.25
N LEU A 210 0.89 4.62 7.66
CA LEU A 210 0.54 4.71 6.24
C LEU A 210 1.73 4.33 5.34
N ILE A 211 2.93 4.84 5.63
CA ILE A 211 4.15 4.49 4.88
C ILE A 211 4.42 2.99 4.99
N ASP A 212 4.31 2.40 6.18
CA ASP A 212 4.51 0.97 6.41
C ASP A 212 3.50 0.10 5.64
N HIS A 213 2.27 0.57 5.50
CA HIS A 213 1.25 -0.09 4.69
C HIS A 213 1.55 0.03 3.20
N ILE A 214 1.79 1.24 2.70
CA ILE A 214 2.06 1.50 1.28
C ILE A 214 3.29 0.72 0.81
N SER A 215 4.34 0.63 1.63
CA SER A 215 5.56 -0.12 1.29
C SER A 215 5.34 -1.64 1.21
N LYS A 216 4.23 -2.16 1.74
CA LYS A 216 3.92 -3.60 1.77
C LYS A 216 2.75 -3.96 0.87
N ASP A 217 1.76 -3.11 0.80
CA ASP A 217 0.53 -3.26 0.04
C ASP A 217 -0.07 -1.87 -0.20
N GLU A 218 0.33 -1.24 -1.29
CA GLU A 218 -0.18 0.09 -1.66
C GLU A 218 -1.66 0.01 -2.09
N GLN A 219 -2.10 -1.14 -2.64
CA GLN A 219 -3.42 -1.27 -3.25
C GLN A 219 -4.55 -1.15 -2.22
N SER A 220 -4.44 -1.80 -1.07
CA SER A 220 -5.48 -1.72 -0.03
C SER A 220 -5.76 -0.28 0.45
N LEU A 221 -4.75 0.60 0.49
CA LEU A 221 -4.97 2.01 0.82
C LEU A 221 -5.49 2.81 -0.37
N LEU A 222 -5.07 2.49 -1.60
CA LEU A 222 -5.60 3.12 -2.81
C LEU A 222 -7.08 2.80 -3.02
N GLU A 223 -7.52 1.57 -2.75
CA GLU A 223 -8.93 1.16 -2.74
C GLU A 223 -9.76 2.04 -1.79
N LEU A 224 -9.27 2.25 -0.57
CA LEU A 224 -9.95 3.10 0.42
C LEU A 224 -9.98 4.58 0.00
N ALA A 225 -8.89 5.10 -0.57
CA ALA A 225 -8.83 6.45 -1.10
C ALA A 225 -9.75 6.66 -2.33
N ALA A 226 -10.10 5.58 -3.04
CA ALA A 226 -11.04 5.64 -4.15
C ALA A 226 -12.52 5.74 -3.71
N ILE A 227 -12.84 5.45 -2.44
CA ILE A 227 -14.18 5.62 -1.88
C ILE A 227 -14.49 7.11 -1.73
N LYS A 228 -15.52 7.60 -2.42
CA LYS A 228 -15.84 9.04 -2.50
C LYS A 228 -17.07 9.45 -1.70
N SER A 229 -17.70 8.53 -1.00
CA SER A 229 -18.98 8.72 -0.31
C SER A 229 -18.85 8.83 1.22
N PHE A 230 -17.73 9.36 1.74
CA PHE A 230 -17.62 9.68 3.17
C PHE A 230 -18.35 10.98 3.50
N ASP A 231 -19.12 10.99 4.60
CA ASP A 231 -19.90 12.16 5.04
C ASP A 231 -19.01 13.37 5.34
N ASP A 232 -17.80 13.13 5.89
CA ASP A 232 -16.83 14.16 6.21
C ASP A 232 -15.80 14.34 5.08
N TYR A 233 -16.25 14.91 3.97
CA TYR A 233 -15.45 15.13 2.77
C TYR A 233 -14.07 15.75 3.03
N THR A 234 -13.98 16.77 3.90
CA THR A 234 -12.71 17.49 4.12
C THR A 234 -11.62 16.61 4.72
N TYR A 235 -11.98 15.75 5.68
CA TYR A 235 -11.01 14.88 6.36
C TYR A 235 -10.64 13.68 5.49
N ALA A 236 -11.62 13.12 4.79
CA ALA A 236 -11.40 12.08 3.80
C ALA A 236 -10.49 12.58 2.67
N HIS A 237 -10.75 13.77 2.12
CA HIS A 237 -9.93 14.40 1.10
C HIS A 237 -8.47 14.55 1.54
N SER A 238 -8.21 15.13 2.70
CA SER A 238 -6.83 15.29 3.19
C SER A 238 -6.12 13.95 3.39
N THR A 239 -6.86 12.92 3.82
CA THR A 239 -6.33 11.56 3.96
C THR A 239 -6.05 10.91 2.61
N ASN A 240 -6.96 11.04 1.64
CA ASN A 240 -6.77 10.56 0.27
C ASN A 240 -5.55 11.20 -0.39
N VAL A 241 -5.44 12.53 -0.29
CA VAL A 241 -4.29 13.28 -0.80
C VAL A 241 -2.99 12.79 -0.17
N CYS A 242 -3.00 12.47 1.13
CA CYS A 242 -1.83 11.89 1.81
C CYS A 242 -1.50 10.49 1.27
N VAL A 243 -2.46 9.60 1.11
CA VAL A 243 -2.25 8.25 0.57
C VAL A 243 -1.68 8.33 -0.84
N TYR A 244 -2.31 9.09 -1.74
CA TYR A 244 -1.81 9.27 -3.11
C TYR A 244 -0.41 9.91 -3.15
N ALA A 245 -0.15 10.91 -2.31
CA ALA A 245 1.15 11.56 -2.25
C ALA A 245 2.24 10.62 -1.76
N LEU A 246 1.97 9.82 -0.71
CA LEU A 246 2.91 8.84 -0.19
C LEU A 246 3.19 7.74 -1.22
N THR A 247 2.17 7.22 -1.90
CA THR A 247 2.34 6.23 -2.97
C THR A 247 3.21 6.77 -4.10
N LEU A 248 2.93 8.01 -4.57
CA LEU A 248 3.77 8.66 -5.58
C LEU A 248 5.20 8.87 -5.07
N GLY A 249 5.37 9.23 -3.79
CA GLY A 249 6.67 9.41 -3.16
C GLY A 249 7.49 8.11 -3.08
N VAL A 250 6.84 6.99 -2.75
CA VAL A 250 7.46 5.64 -2.73
C VAL A 250 7.92 5.24 -4.13
N ARG A 251 7.05 5.38 -5.13
CA ARG A 251 7.38 5.09 -6.55
C ARG A 251 8.47 6.01 -7.10
N PHE A 252 8.58 7.23 -6.57
CA PHE A 252 9.64 8.18 -6.90
C PHE A 252 10.97 7.89 -6.16
N GLY A 253 11.00 6.93 -5.26
CA GLY A 253 12.19 6.53 -4.50
C GLY A 253 12.56 7.47 -3.35
N LEU A 254 11.61 8.16 -2.76
CA LEU A 254 11.88 8.98 -1.57
C LEU A 254 12.20 8.08 -0.36
N ASP A 255 13.22 8.48 0.40
CA ASP A 255 13.56 7.83 1.65
C ASP A 255 12.45 8.05 2.71
N ARG A 256 12.49 7.22 3.77
CA ARG A 256 11.48 7.22 4.84
C ARG A 256 11.32 8.58 5.53
N ALA A 257 12.41 9.34 5.68
CA ALA A 257 12.38 10.66 6.30
C ALA A 257 11.65 11.68 5.40
N ARG A 258 11.94 11.65 4.10
CA ARG A 258 11.25 12.49 3.10
C ARG A 258 9.78 12.10 2.93
N LEU A 259 9.47 10.81 2.94
CA LEU A 259 8.09 10.31 2.94
C LEU A 259 7.30 10.81 4.15
N SER A 260 7.89 10.77 5.35
CA SER A 260 7.24 11.32 6.56
C SER A 260 6.94 12.82 6.44
N GLN A 261 7.84 13.59 5.84
CA GLN A 261 7.66 15.02 5.59
C GLN A 261 6.60 15.29 4.50
N LEU A 262 6.60 14.47 3.43
CA LEU A 262 5.60 14.55 2.37
C LEU A 262 4.20 14.22 2.90
N GLY A 263 4.06 13.14 3.68
CA GLY A 263 2.79 12.77 4.30
C GLY A 263 2.24 13.87 5.22
N PHE A 264 3.10 14.49 6.02
CA PHE A 264 2.70 15.64 6.84
C PHE A 264 2.26 16.83 5.99
N SER A 265 3.00 17.13 4.92
CA SER A 265 2.66 18.21 3.98
C SER A 265 1.32 17.96 3.29
N ALA A 266 1.06 16.72 2.89
CA ALA A 266 -0.17 16.33 2.23
C ALA A 266 -1.39 16.34 3.17
N LEU A 267 -1.26 15.83 4.41
CA LEU A 267 -2.35 15.85 5.40
C LEU A 267 -2.81 17.27 5.73
N PHE A 268 -1.89 18.24 5.75
CA PHE A 268 -2.18 19.60 6.19
C PHE A 268 -2.08 20.66 5.10
N HIS A 269 -2.07 20.26 3.81
CA HIS A 269 -2.01 21.22 2.71
C HIS A 269 -3.16 22.24 2.79
N ASP A 270 -4.32 21.80 3.21
CA ASP A 270 -5.58 22.55 3.30
C ASP A 270 -5.93 23.06 4.71
N ILE A 271 -5.04 22.94 5.71
CA ILE A 271 -5.29 23.35 7.11
C ILE A 271 -5.73 24.82 7.25
N GLY A 272 -5.37 25.65 6.28
CA GLY A 272 -5.77 27.06 6.25
C GLY A 272 -7.26 27.30 6.06
N LYS A 273 -8.00 26.31 5.56
CA LYS A 273 -9.47 26.38 5.40
C LYS A 273 -10.19 26.58 6.74
N VAL A 274 -9.65 26.05 7.85
CA VAL A 274 -10.24 26.27 9.19
C VAL A 274 -10.25 27.73 9.65
N LYS A 275 -9.53 28.62 8.94
CA LYS A 275 -9.52 30.07 9.21
C LYS A 275 -10.43 30.87 8.28
N LEU A 276 -11.14 30.18 7.38
CA LEU A 276 -12.16 30.78 6.51
C LEU A 276 -13.55 30.67 7.16
N PRO A 277 -14.51 31.53 6.76
CA PRO A 277 -15.87 31.42 7.24
C PRO A 277 -16.48 30.04 6.93
N THR A 278 -17.13 29.45 7.91
CA THR A 278 -17.75 28.11 7.76
C THR A 278 -18.79 28.08 6.65
N ASP A 279 -19.58 29.16 6.52
CA ASP A 279 -20.59 29.30 5.47
C ASP A 279 -19.99 29.26 4.07
N LEU A 280 -18.80 29.83 3.89
CA LEU A 280 -18.07 29.75 2.62
C LEU A 280 -17.65 28.30 2.30
N ILE A 281 -17.13 27.58 3.30
CA ILE A 281 -16.67 26.20 3.11
C ILE A 281 -17.84 25.26 2.81
N ARG A 282 -18.99 25.46 3.44
CA ARG A 282 -20.20 24.64 3.31
C ARG A 282 -21.18 25.14 2.26
N LYS A 283 -20.84 26.21 1.53
CA LYS A 283 -21.72 26.82 0.51
C LYS A 283 -22.07 25.79 -0.57
N PRO A 284 -23.34 25.44 -0.76
CA PRO A 284 -23.75 24.44 -1.76
C PRO A 284 -23.80 25.00 -3.18
N GLU A 285 -23.87 26.34 -3.31
CA GLU A 285 -23.91 27.02 -4.60
C GLU A 285 -22.49 27.25 -5.15
N ALA A 286 -22.40 27.57 -6.45
CA ALA A 286 -21.15 27.95 -7.08
C ALA A 286 -20.60 29.24 -6.43
N TYR A 287 -19.29 29.27 -6.23
CA TYR A 287 -18.59 30.44 -5.70
C TYR A 287 -18.67 31.62 -6.68
N ASP A 288 -19.05 32.80 -6.16
CA ASP A 288 -18.90 34.07 -6.85
C ASP A 288 -17.43 34.58 -6.76
N GLU A 289 -17.15 35.76 -7.34
CA GLU A 289 -15.80 36.34 -7.33
C GLU A 289 -15.29 36.63 -5.90
N ASN A 290 -16.16 37.09 -5.00
CA ASN A 290 -15.79 37.38 -3.62
C ASN A 290 -15.52 36.08 -2.82
N ASP A 291 -16.33 35.05 -3.03
CA ASP A 291 -16.08 33.73 -2.48
C ASP A 291 -14.74 33.17 -2.92
N TRP A 292 -14.43 33.28 -4.21
CA TRP A 292 -13.16 32.88 -4.76
C TRP A 292 -11.97 33.65 -4.17
N LEU A 293 -12.07 34.97 -4.03
CA LEU A 293 -11.05 35.79 -3.39
C LEU A 293 -10.80 35.38 -1.94
N GLN A 294 -11.84 35.01 -1.21
CA GLN A 294 -11.72 34.52 0.15
C GLN A 294 -11.10 33.11 0.17
N MET A 295 -11.55 32.21 -0.69
CA MET A 295 -11.04 30.84 -0.78
C MET A 295 -9.56 30.81 -1.12
N GLN A 296 -9.08 31.68 -2.03
CA GLN A 296 -7.67 31.79 -2.41
C GLN A 296 -6.74 32.23 -1.26
N ARG A 297 -7.25 32.55 -0.10
CA ARG A 297 -6.46 32.90 1.09
C ARG A 297 -5.98 31.68 1.87
N HIS A 298 -6.62 30.50 1.72
CA HIS A 298 -6.29 29.33 2.54
C HIS A 298 -4.82 28.89 2.41
N PRO A 299 -4.12 28.97 1.25
CA PRO A 299 -2.72 28.57 1.17
C PRO A 299 -1.82 29.42 2.09
N LEU A 300 -2.03 30.72 2.10
CA LEU A 300 -1.28 31.63 2.97
C LEU A 300 -1.64 31.42 4.45
N LEU A 301 -2.92 31.24 4.75
CA LEU A 301 -3.38 30.97 6.11
C LEU A 301 -2.86 29.62 6.61
N GLY A 302 -2.82 28.59 5.74
CA GLY A 302 -2.26 27.28 6.03
C GLY A 302 -0.76 27.35 6.35
N ALA A 303 0.02 28.01 5.51
CA ALA A 303 1.43 28.21 5.75
C ALA A 303 1.71 28.92 7.09
N LYS A 304 0.97 30.00 7.39
CA LYS A 304 1.07 30.71 8.68
C LYS A 304 0.71 29.82 9.87
N THR A 305 -0.35 29.02 9.72
CA THR A 305 -0.81 28.09 10.76
C THR A 305 0.26 27.03 11.05
N ILE A 306 0.81 26.42 10.02
CA ILE A 306 1.86 25.40 10.15
C ILE A 306 3.10 25.97 10.83
N LEU A 307 3.59 27.14 10.39
CA LEU A 307 4.79 27.77 10.96
C LEU A 307 4.62 28.15 12.44
N ARG A 308 3.43 28.59 12.84
CA ARG A 308 3.12 28.91 14.26
C ARG A 308 3.14 27.67 15.12
N ASN A 309 2.57 26.56 14.63
CA ASN A 309 2.42 25.32 15.39
C ASN A 309 3.73 24.50 15.49
N LEU A 310 4.60 24.56 14.48
CA LEU A 310 5.80 23.72 14.37
C LEU A 310 7.11 24.42 14.69
N LYS A 311 7.08 25.61 15.24
CA LYS A 311 8.26 26.36 15.76
C LYS A 311 9.48 26.34 14.84
N PHE A 312 9.30 26.56 13.52
CA PHE A 312 10.36 26.66 12.50
C PHE A 312 11.30 25.45 12.36
N GLU A 313 10.89 24.25 12.77
CA GLU A 313 11.63 23.04 12.41
C GLU A 313 11.70 22.86 10.88
N THR A 314 12.72 22.16 10.37
CA THR A 314 12.89 21.91 8.93
C THR A 314 11.65 21.26 8.28
N HIS A 315 10.93 20.45 9.03
CA HIS A 315 9.67 19.82 8.60
C HIS A 315 8.55 20.86 8.42
N ALA A 316 8.51 21.85 9.30
CA ALA A 316 7.54 22.94 9.25
C ALA A 316 7.70 23.78 7.98
N ALA A 317 8.93 24.13 7.64
CA ALA A 317 9.22 24.94 6.45
C ALA A 317 8.76 24.24 5.15
N ARG A 318 8.98 22.92 5.03
CA ARG A 318 8.54 22.13 3.87
C ARG A 318 7.03 22.00 3.80
N ALA A 319 6.38 21.72 4.93
CA ALA A 319 4.92 21.59 4.99
C ALA A 319 4.24 22.95 4.74
N ALA A 320 4.74 24.03 5.35
CA ALA A 320 4.23 25.38 5.12
C ALA A 320 4.40 25.80 3.65
N ARG A 321 5.53 25.44 3.04
CA ARG A 321 5.77 25.69 1.63
C ARG A 321 4.80 24.90 0.74
N ALA A 322 4.55 23.62 1.04
CA ALA A 322 3.56 22.82 0.33
C ALA A 322 2.15 23.41 0.46
N ALA A 323 1.73 23.77 1.67
CA ALA A 323 0.45 24.42 1.90
C ALA A 323 0.30 25.74 1.15
N PHE A 324 1.40 26.51 1.02
CA PHE A 324 1.40 27.77 0.28
C PHE A 324 1.36 27.57 -1.23
N GLU A 325 2.11 26.59 -1.77
CA GLU A 325 2.40 26.46 -3.20
C GLU A 325 1.47 25.49 -3.95
N HIS A 326 0.67 24.63 -3.30
CA HIS A 326 -0.04 23.53 -3.97
C HIS A 326 -1.05 23.97 -5.05
N HIS A 327 -1.43 25.25 -5.07
CA HIS A 327 -2.24 25.85 -6.13
C HIS A 327 -1.46 26.74 -7.10
N ILE A 328 -0.13 26.82 -6.94
CA ILE A 328 0.73 27.48 -7.94
C ILE A 328 1.01 26.47 -9.04
N ASN A 329 0.65 26.82 -10.28
CA ASN A 329 0.84 25.99 -11.44
C ASN A 329 2.32 25.87 -11.84
N ALA A 330 2.68 24.88 -12.65
CA ALA A 330 4.05 24.71 -13.14
C ALA A 330 4.53 25.89 -14.00
N ASP A 331 3.61 26.60 -14.66
CA ASP A 331 3.88 27.82 -15.43
C ASP A 331 3.84 29.13 -14.58
N PHE A 332 3.80 29.00 -13.26
CA PHE A 332 3.72 30.10 -12.28
C PHE A 332 2.40 30.88 -12.28
N THR A 333 1.38 30.43 -12.98
CA THR A 333 0.01 30.92 -12.83
C THR A 333 -0.66 30.28 -11.61
N GLY A 334 -1.93 30.61 -11.34
CA GLY A 334 -2.64 30.11 -10.15
C GLY A 334 -2.51 31.04 -8.95
N TYR A 335 -2.66 30.50 -7.74
CA TYR A 335 -2.64 31.30 -6.51
C TYR A 335 -1.89 30.59 -5.36
N PRO A 336 -1.38 31.34 -4.39
CA PRO A 336 -1.28 32.80 -4.36
C PRO A 336 -0.33 33.34 -5.43
N SER A 337 -0.67 34.51 -5.99
CA SER A 337 0.18 35.12 -7.02
C SER A 337 1.51 35.58 -6.45
N LEU A 338 2.61 35.14 -7.06
CA LEU A 338 3.96 35.54 -6.71
C LEU A 338 4.33 36.76 -7.55
N ARG A 339 4.21 37.98 -6.97
CA ARG A 339 4.57 39.22 -7.66
C ARG A 339 6.08 39.39 -7.91
N TYR A 340 6.90 38.84 -6.99
CA TYR A 340 8.35 38.93 -7.00
C TYR A 340 8.98 37.58 -6.82
N ASN A 341 10.09 37.31 -7.50
CA ASN A 341 10.92 36.11 -7.34
C ASN A 341 10.18 34.79 -7.65
N LYS A 342 9.76 34.63 -8.91
CA LYS A 342 9.14 33.41 -9.42
C LYS A 342 10.12 32.22 -9.31
N ARG A 343 10.00 31.43 -8.28
CA ARG A 343 10.71 30.15 -8.11
C ARG A 343 9.77 29.00 -8.36
N PRO A 344 10.22 27.92 -9.01
CA PRO A 344 9.38 26.76 -9.23
C PRO A 344 8.92 26.18 -7.88
N PRO A 345 7.66 25.72 -7.80
CA PRO A 345 7.19 24.98 -6.63
C PRO A 345 8.12 23.82 -6.29
N ASN A 346 8.29 23.53 -5.01
CA ASN A 346 9.16 22.41 -4.61
C ASN A 346 8.52 21.04 -4.97
N LEU A 347 9.31 19.97 -4.86
CA LEU A 347 8.85 18.63 -5.20
C LEU A 347 7.56 18.23 -4.45
N PHE A 348 7.47 18.52 -3.14
CA PHE A 348 6.28 18.16 -2.34
C PHE A 348 5.06 18.97 -2.79
N SER A 349 5.22 20.24 -3.08
CA SER A 349 4.14 21.08 -3.62
C SER A 349 3.63 20.57 -4.95
N LYS A 350 4.53 20.14 -5.85
CA LYS A 350 4.19 19.55 -7.15
C LYS A 350 3.44 18.22 -6.99
N ILE A 351 3.89 17.34 -6.09
CA ILE A 351 3.22 16.09 -5.78
C ILE A 351 1.82 16.38 -5.24
N VAL A 352 1.71 17.21 -4.19
CA VAL A 352 0.42 17.56 -3.58
C VAL A 352 -0.54 18.19 -4.58
N SER A 353 -0.06 19.10 -5.45
CA SER A 353 -0.90 19.73 -6.49
C SER A 353 -1.55 18.71 -7.46
N ILE A 354 -0.80 17.67 -7.84
CA ILE A 354 -1.31 16.60 -8.72
C ILE A 354 -2.40 15.81 -8.03
N VAL A 355 -2.10 15.30 -6.83
CA VAL A 355 -3.00 14.38 -6.12
C VAL A 355 -4.22 15.09 -5.54
N ASP A 356 -4.09 16.36 -5.10
CA ASP A 356 -5.21 17.21 -4.70
C ASP A 356 -6.19 17.42 -5.85
N ALA A 357 -5.68 17.82 -7.02
CA ALA A 357 -6.53 18.02 -8.19
C ALA A 357 -7.24 16.73 -8.64
N PHE A 358 -6.54 15.59 -8.57
CA PHE A 358 -7.12 14.29 -8.89
C PHE A 358 -8.26 13.94 -7.94
N ASP A 359 -8.00 14.00 -6.62
CA ASP A 359 -9.02 13.67 -5.62
C ASP A 359 -10.21 14.63 -5.70
N ALA A 360 -9.97 15.93 -5.83
CA ALA A 360 -11.02 16.94 -5.95
C ALA A 360 -11.93 16.73 -7.18
N LEU A 361 -11.37 16.29 -8.31
CA LEU A 361 -12.15 16.06 -9.55
C LEU A 361 -12.87 14.70 -9.55
N THR A 362 -12.35 13.71 -8.84
CA THR A 362 -12.97 12.38 -8.74
C THR A 362 -14.02 12.29 -7.62
N SER A 363 -13.93 13.13 -6.59
CA SER A 363 -14.84 13.08 -5.44
C SER A 363 -16.17 13.84 -5.65
N GLY A 364 -16.25 14.75 -6.63
CA GLY A 364 -17.39 15.65 -6.77
C GLY A 364 -17.52 16.59 -5.56
N ARG A 365 -17.36 17.88 -5.76
CA ARG A 365 -17.57 18.86 -4.66
C ARG A 365 -19.04 19.17 -4.56
N VAL A 366 -19.51 19.41 -3.33
CA VAL A 366 -20.90 19.76 -2.97
C VAL A 366 -21.47 20.89 -3.85
N TYR A 367 -20.62 21.73 -4.41
CA TYR A 367 -21.04 22.98 -5.04
C TYR A 367 -20.97 23.02 -6.56
N ALA A 368 -20.71 21.95 -7.29
CA ALA A 368 -20.66 22.28 -8.71
C ALA A 368 -20.67 21.18 -9.77
N ARG A 369 -20.24 19.99 -9.57
CA ARG A 369 -20.15 19.02 -10.68
C ARG A 369 -20.28 17.60 -10.20
N ALA A 370 -21.02 16.79 -10.97
CA ALA A 370 -20.95 15.34 -10.81
C ALA A 370 -19.49 14.87 -10.85
N PRO A 371 -19.11 13.92 -9.98
CA PRO A 371 -17.77 13.37 -9.96
C PRO A 371 -17.40 12.81 -11.34
N LEU A 372 -16.17 13.06 -11.77
CA LEU A 372 -15.67 12.50 -13.01
C LEU A 372 -15.03 11.15 -12.72
N SER A 373 -15.19 10.20 -13.64
CA SER A 373 -14.45 8.94 -13.55
C SER A 373 -12.95 9.19 -13.64
N PRO A 374 -12.11 8.39 -12.93
CA PRO A 374 -10.68 8.61 -12.84
C PRO A 374 -9.97 8.71 -14.21
N ASP A 375 -10.38 7.91 -15.21
CA ASP A 375 -9.84 7.98 -16.57
C ASP A 375 -10.10 9.34 -17.24
N LYS A 376 -11.31 9.91 -17.05
CA LYS A 376 -11.65 11.25 -17.55
C LYS A 376 -10.86 12.33 -16.84
N VAL A 377 -10.64 12.17 -15.53
CA VAL A 377 -9.82 13.09 -14.75
C VAL A 377 -8.38 13.09 -15.24
N LEU A 378 -7.76 11.91 -15.39
CA LEU A 378 -6.39 11.80 -15.90
C LEU A 378 -6.27 12.40 -17.30
N LYS A 379 -7.21 12.08 -18.21
CA LYS A 379 -7.26 12.71 -19.55
C LYS A 379 -7.34 14.24 -19.46
N LYS A 380 -8.21 14.75 -18.58
CA LYS A 380 -8.33 16.21 -18.38
C LYS A 380 -7.05 16.82 -17.83
N MET A 381 -6.38 16.18 -16.87
CA MET A 381 -5.12 16.64 -16.32
C MET A 381 -4.00 16.70 -17.37
N HIS A 382 -3.89 15.67 -18.22
CA HIS A 382 -2.87 15.63 -19.28
C HIS A 382 -3.11 16.62 -20.43
N TYR A 383 -4.36 16.81 -20.87
CA TYR A 383 -4.65 17.57 -22.07
C TYR A 383 -5.17 18.97 -21.82
N GLN A 384 -6.07 19.15 -20.84
CA GLN A 384 -6.70 20.43 -20.57
C GLN A 384 -6.01 21.25 -19.47
N MET A 385 -5.32 20.55 -18.54
CA MET A 385 -4.65 21.18 -17.41
C MET A 385 -3.13 20.99 -17.47
N LYS A 386 -2.57 20.72 -18.65
CA LYS A 386 -1.15 20.39 -18.86
C LYS A 386 -0.16 21.42 -18.29
N VAL A 387 -0.53 22.69 -18.28
CA VAL A 387 0.32 23.77 -17.74
C VAL A 387 0.34 23.83 -16.22
N LYS A 388 -0.61 23.14 -15.56
CA LYS A 388 -0.74 23.12 -14.11
C LYS A 388 0.29 22.22 -13.45
N PHE A 389 0.61 21.08 -14.07
CA PHE A 389 1.35 20.01 -13.44
C PHE A 389 2.72 19.78 -14.05
N GLU A 390 3.62 19.24 -13.25
CA GLU A 390 4.91 18.75 -13.73
C GLU A 390 4.67 17.43 -14.53
N PRO A 391 5.09 17.37 -15.82
CA PRO A 391 4.66 16.29 -16.72
C PRO A 391 5.14 14.89 -16.31
N PHE A 392 6.38 14.79 -15.81
CA PHE A 392 6.94 13.50 -15.40
C PHE A 392 6.24 12.95 -14.16
N LEU A 393 6.00 13.78 -13.15
CA LEU A 393 5.27 13.36 -11.94
C LEU A 393 3.82 12.99 -12.26
N LEU A 394 3.16 13.74 -13.16
CA LEU A 394 1.81 13.39 -13.61
C LEU A 394 1.78 12.05 -14.32
N LYS A 395 2.79 11.74 -15.15
CA LYS A 395 2.90 10.43 -15.81
C LYS A 395 3.07 9.30 -14.78
N VAL A 396 4.00 9.43 -13.84
CA VAL A 396 4.20 8.42 -12.79
C VAL A 396 2.92 8.23 -11.98
N PHE A 397 2.21 9.31 -11.63
CA PHE A 397 0.93 9.22 -10.93
C PHE A 397 -0.14 8.50 -11.76
N SER A 398 -0.21 8.79 -13.06
CA SER A 398 -1.14 8.09 -13.96
C SER A 398 -0.84 6.61 -14.06
N ASP A 399 0.44 6.21 -14.02
CA ASP A 399 0.85 4.81 -14.01
C ASP A 399 0.46 4.10 -12.69
N ILE A 400 0.49 4.82 -11.55
CA ILE A 400 0.04 4.31 -10.25
C ILE A 400 -1.47 4.07 -10.26
N ILE A 401 -2.25 5.05 -10.71
CA ILE A 401 -3.71 4.96 -10.75
C ILE A 401 -4.15 3.88 -11.74
N GLY A 402 -3.42 3.71 -12.85
CA GLY A 402 -3.65 2.68 -13.85
C GLY A 402 -4.80 2.99 -14.81
N LEU A 403 -5.03 2.04 -15.72
CA LEU A 403 -6.09 2.15 -16.74
C LEU A 403 -7.49 2.02 -16.12
N TYR A 404 -7.61 1.11 -15.17
CA TYR A 404 -8.84 0.85 -14.42
C TYR A 404 -8.56 1.02 -12.92
N PRO A 405 -8.79 2.22 -12.38
CA PRO A 405 -8.48 2.51 -10.98
C PRO A 405 -9.30 1.64 -10.03
N ALA A 406 -8.68 1.23 -8.93
CA ALA A 406 -9.37 0.55 -7.84
C ALA A 406 -10.61 1.35 -7.39
N GLY A 407 -11.66 0.66 -6.98
CA GLY A 407 -12.94 1.28 -6.62
C GLY A 407 -13.80 1.73 -7.82
N THR A 408 -13.39 1.45 -9.06
CA THR A 408 -14.19 1.76 -10.26
C THR A 408 -15.12 0.60 -10.62
N LEU A 409 -16.39 0.89 -10.91
CA LEU A 409 -17.30 -0.11 -11.47
C LEU A 409 -17.11 -0.22 -12.98
N VAL A 410 -17.13 -1.44 -13.49
CA VAL A 410 -17.01 -1.77 -14.90
C VAL A 410 -18.10 -2.75 -15.35
N LEU A 411 -18.50 -2.62 -16.61
CA LEU A 411 -19.35 -3.60 -17.30
C LEU A 411 -18.44 -4.53 -18.09
N LEU A 412 -18.63 -5.83 -17.93
CA LEU A 412 -17.92 -6.86 -18.69
C LEU A 412 -18.70 -7.28 -19.95
N THR A 413 -17.99 -7.94 -20.89
CA THR A 413 -18.60 -8.53 -22.10
C THR A 413 -19.65 -9.60 -21.81
N THR A 414 -19.64 -10.14 -20.62
CA THR A 414 -20.60 -11.13 -20.09
C THR A 414 -21.83 -10.49 -19.45
N ASP A 415 -21.97 -9.15 -19.58
CA ASP A 415 -23.03 -8.34 -18.94
C ASP A 415 -23.00 -8.36 -17.41
N GLU A 416 -21.87 -8.74 -16.83
CA GLU A 416 -21.61 -8.66 -15.39
C GLU A 416 -21.14 -7.25 -15.02
N ILE A 417 -21.53 -6.79 -13.81
CA ILE A 417 -21.01 -5.58 -13.19
C ILE A 417 -19.96 -6.00 -12.20
N ALA A 418 -18.77 -5.45 -12.35
CA ALA A 418 -17.63 -5.78 -11.51
C ALA A 418 -17.01 -4.51 -10.90
N LEU A 419 -16.55 -4.62 -9.66
CA LEU A 419 -15.75 -3.62 -8.97
C LEU A 419 -14.28 -3.93 -9.18
N ILE A 420 -13.52 -2.98 -9.70
CA ILE A 420 -12.05 -3.11 -9.79
C ILE A 420 -11.47 -3.07 -8.38
N LEU A 421 -10.69 -4.09 -8.03
CA LEU A 421 -10.02 -4.18 -6.74
C LEU A 421 -8.57 -3.71 -6.85
N THR A 422 -7.81 -4.28 -7.79
CA THR A 422 -6.42 -3.92 -7.99
C THR A 422 -6.01 -4.13 -9.45
N ASN A 423 -5.00 -3.40 -9.89
CA ASN A 423 -4.43 -3.56 -11.21
C ASN A 423 -3.57 -4.83 -11.26
N ASN A 424 -3.57 -5.50 -12.42
CA ASN A 424 -2.64 -6.57 -12.69
C ASN A 424 -1.32 -5.95 -13.21
N GLU A 425 -0.19 -6.37 -12.66
CA GLU A 425 1.12 -5.82 -13.04
C GLU A 425 1.58 -6.30 -14.42
N THR A 426 1.18 -7.52 -14.80
CA THR A 426 1.56 -8.13 -16.09
C THR A 426 0.63 -7.70 -17.22
N ASP A 427 -0.69 -7.61 -16.97
CA ASP A 427 -1.68 -7.12 -17.94
C ASP A 427 -2.63 -6.11 -17.31
N ARG A 428 -2.33 -4.83 -17.48
CA ARG A 428 -3.13 -3.71 -16.96
C ARG A 428 -4.54 -3.62 -17.54
N SER A 429 -4.82 -4.32 -18.65
CA SER A 429 -6.16 -4.38 -19.24
C SER A 429 -7.05 -5.44 -18.58
N ARG A 430 -6.48 -6.29 -17.72
CA ARG A 430 -7.12 -7.43 -17.09
C ARG A 430 -6.91 -7.44 -15.56
N PRO A 431 -7.51 -6.47 -14.85
CA PRO A 431 -7.35 -6.30 -13.41
C PRO A 431 -8.03 -7.42 -12.63
N TYR A 432 -7.73 -7.47 -11.33
CA TYR A 432 -8.52 -8.23 -10.34
C TYR A 432 -9.82 -7.50 -10.04
N VAL A 433 -10.93 -8.21 -10.08
CA VAL A 433 -12.26 -7.64 -9.90
C VAL A 433 -13.11 -8.44 -8.92
N LYS A 434 -14.10 -7.78 -8.34
CA LYS A 434 -15.17 -8.40 -7.56
C LYS A 434 -16.46 -8.28 -8.40
N ILE A 435 -16.96 -9.41 -8.90
CA ILE A 435 -18.24 -9.44 -9.63
C ILE A 435 -19.35 -9.22 -8.60
N ILE A 436 -20.11 -8.14 -8.72
CA ILE A 436 -21.12 -7.76 -7.74
C ILE A 436 -22.54 -7.91 -8.28
N GLY A 437 -22.72 -8.04 -9.59
CA GLY A 437 -24.04 -8.14 -10.19
C GLY A 437 -24.00 -8.57 -11.64
N ASN A 438 -25.15 -8.84 -12.21
CA ASN A 438 -25.40 -9.17 -13.60
C ASN A 438 -26.74 -8.59 -14.06
N ARG A 439 -27.26 -9.02 -15.23
CA ARG A 439 -28.57 -8.55 -15.77
C ARG A 439 -29.76 -8.83 -14.83
N GLN A 440 -29.67 -9.80 -13.93
CA GLN A 440 -30.74 -10.16 -13.00
C GLN A 440 -30.70 -9.33 -11.70
N GLY A 441 -29.62 -8.61 -11.44
CA GLY A 441 -29.44 -7.80 -10.27
C GLY A 441 -28.11 -8.06 -9.53
N LEU A 442 -28.05 -7.67 -8.28
CA LEU A 442 -26.87 -7.93 -7.44
C LEU A 442 -26.77 -9.40 -7.08
N LEU A 443 -25.54 -9.90 -7.05
CA LEU A 443 -25.24 -11.25 -6.61
C LEU A 443 -25.39 -11.35 -5.07
N PRO A 444 -26.02 -12.41 -4.55
CA PRO A 444 -26.10 -12.62 -3.10
C PRO A 444 -24.72 -12.80 -2.46
N THR A 445 -23.77 -13.37 -3.20
CA THR A 445 -22.36 -13.49 -2.80
C THR A 445 -21.50 -13.00 -3.97
N PRO A 446 -20.77 -11.89 -3.79
CA PRO A 446 -19.85 -11.40 -4.81
C PRO A 446 -18.72 -12.41 -5.09
N GLU A 447 -18.30 -12.51 -6.36
CA GLU A 447 -17.26 -13.42 -6.82
C GLU A 447 -15.95 -12.64 -7.06
N TRP A 448 -14.83 -13.14 -6.55
CA TRP A 448 -13.49 -12.59 -6.79
C TRP A 448 -12.91 -13.23 -8.04
N VAL A 449 -12.46 -12.42 -8.98
CA VAL A 449 -12.01 -12.88 -10.31
C VAL A 449 -10.73 -12.18 -10.72
N ASP A 450 -9.71 -12.96 -11.05
CA ASP A 450 -8.56 -12.46 -11.82
C ASP A 450 -8.89 -12.53 -13.31
N LEU A 451 -9.10 -11.37 -13.93
CA LEU A 451 -9.42 -11.32 -15.36
C LEU A 451 -8.26 -11.77 -16.25
N SER A 452 -7.03 -11.88 -15.74
CA SER A 452 -5.86 -12.31 -16.51
C SER A 452 -5.81 -13.82 -16.76
N LEU A 453 -6.51 -14.59 -15.93
CA LEU A 453 -6.52 -16.05 -16.05
C LEU A 453 -7.22 -16.53 -17.32
N PRO A 454 -6.72 -17.63 -17.94
CA PRO A 454 -7.27 -18.16 -19.19
C PRO A 454 -8.76 -18.53 -19.14
N GLU A 455 -9.24 -19.07 -18.01
CA GLU A 455 -10.65 -19.41 -17.79
C GLU A 455 -11.57 -18.19 -17.87
N HIS A 456 -11.05 -16.99 -17.58
CA HIS A 456 -11.78 -15.73 -17.63
C HIS A 456 -11.58 -14.95 -18.94
N ALA A 457 -10.98 -15.56 -19.98
CA ALA A 457 -10.66 -14.91 -21.25
C ALA A 457 -11.87 -14.24 -21.93
N ARG A 458 -13.08 -14.74 -21.70
CA ARG A 458 -14.34 -14.18 -22.22
C ARG A 458 -14.80 -12.92 -21.47
N ARG A 459 -14.39 -12.73 -20.23
CA ARG A 459 -14.69 -11.57 -19.39
C ARG A 459 -13.74 -10.43 -19.74
N LYS A 460 -14.14 -9.49 -20.59
CA LYS A 460 -13.37 -8.30 -20.98
C LYS A 460 -14.11 -7.06 -20.51
N ILE A 461 -13.38 -6.04 -20.10
CA ILE A 461 -13.97 -4.75 -19.71
C ILE A 461 -14.45 -4.02 -20.97
N VAL A 462 -15.76 -3.74 -21.01
CA VAL A 462 -16.39 -2.98 -22.10
C VAL A 462 -16.27 -1.48 -21.82
N ARG A 463 -16.61 -1.07 -20.59
CA ARG A 463 -16.60 0.35 -20.17
C ARG A 463 -16.68 0.48 -18.65
N MET A 464 -16.24 1.60 -18.14
CA MET A 464 -16.55 2.03 -16.77
C MET A 464 -18.02 2.42 -16.68
N VAL A 465 -18.63 2.18 -15.53
CA VAL A 465 -20.03 2.53 -15.25
C VAL A 465 -20.12 3.43 -14.02
N ASP A 466 -21.10 4.31 -14.04
CA ASP A 466 -21.38 5.21 -12.92
C ASP A 466 -22.22 4.45 -11.88
N PRO A 467 -21.75 4.28 -10.64
CA PRO A 467 -22.48 3.60 -9.58
C PRO A 467 -23.87 4.16 -9.35
N ALA A 468 -24.03 5.48 -9.42
CA ALA A 468 -25.31 6.15 -9.19
C ALA A 468 -26.41 5.72 -10.18
N ARG A 469 -26.03 5.35 -11.41
CA ARG A 469 -26.98 4.86 -12.41
C ARG A 469 -27.59 3.50 -12.09
N TYR A 470 -26.92 2.76 -11.20
CA TYR A 470 -27.34 1.44 -10.75
C TYR A 470 -27.85 1.46 -9.31
N GLY A 471 -27.91 2.63 -8.67
CA GLY A 471 -28.30 2.78 -7.26
C GLY A 471 -27.33 2.11 -6.28
N LEU A 472 -26.05 2.00 -6.66
CA LEU A 472 -25.01 1.30 -5.90
C LEU A 472 -24.16 2.30 -5.13
N ASP A 473 -23.87 1.99 -3.86
CA ASP A 473 -22.79 2.63 -3.10
C ASP A 473 -21.58 1.71 -3.06
N ILE A 474 -20.44 2.19 -3.56
CA ILE A 474 -19.19 1.41 -3.61
C ILE A 474 -18.74 0.99 -2.20
N LYS A 475 -19.08 1.77 -1.16
CA LYS A 475 -18.78 1.43 0.24
C LYS A 475 -19.28 0.03 0.62
N ASP A 476 -20.47 -0.33 0.17
CA ASP A 476 -21.11 -1.59 0.51
C ASP A 476 -20.32 -2.80 0.01
N PHE A 477 -19.41 -2.59 -0.96
CA PHE A 477 -18.61 -3.65 -1.58
C PHE A 477 -17.13 -3.62 -1.23
N VAL A 478 -16.62 -2.46 -0.80
CA VAL A 478 -15.21 -2.30 -0.39
C VAL A 478 -15.04 -2.47 1.12
N LEU A 479 -16.04 -2.05 1.91
CA LEU A 479 -15.98 -2.10 3.37
C LEU A 479 -16.53 -3.40 3.97
N THR A 480 -17.27 -4.18 3.19
CA THR A 480 -17.73 -5.53 3.56
C THR A 480 -16.72 -6.57 3.07
N ASP A 481 -16.34 -7.47 3.96
CA ASP A 481 -15.47 -8.62 3.67
C ASP A 481 -16.18 -9.68 2.83
#